data_fae1a1ad39e2ff1df08353d953ba832a
#
_entry.id   fae1a1ad39e2ff1df08353d953ba832a
#
_cell.length_a   1.000
_cell.length_b   1.000
_cell.length_c   1.000
_cell.angle_alpha   90.00
_cell.angle_beta   90.00
_cell.angle_gamma   90.00
#
_symmetry.space_group_name_H-M   'P 1'
#
loop_
_entity.id
_entity.type
_entity.pdbx_description
1 polymer ?
#
loop_
_entity_poly.entity_id
_entity_poly.type
_entity_poly.pdbx_seq_one_letter_code
_entity_poly.pdbx_strand_id
1 'polypeptide(L)'
;VITVCSNYAKLVWHQELGISFKDSLSIWREHPKFKYFRSGDMTADIASGSTRVRSMIVAPCSMSTLASIANGISTNLLHRAADVTIKENRNLILVPRETPLSAIHLENMTKLANLGVKIIPPMPAFYLKPNSVDEIIDYFVEKILIVSGGITNYNSKFIYSPEEILP
;
A
#
# COMPACT_ATOMS: atom_id res chain seq x y z
N VAL A 1 10.50 -9.68 0.96
CA VAL A 1 9.24 -9.04 0.52
C VAL A 1 8.41 -10.06 -0.24
N ILE A 2 7.09 -10.07 0.02
CA ILE A 2 6.13 -10.89 -0.73
C ILE A 2 5.24 -9.93 -1.52
N THR A 3 5.09 -10.17 -2.82
CA THR A 3 4.31 -9.32 -3.71
C THR A 3 3.18 -10.11 -4.36
N VAL A 4 2.00 -9.49 -4.40
CA VAL A 4 0.83 -9.96 -5.17
C VAL A 4 0.39 -8.83 -6.07
N CYS A 5 0.16 -9.10 -7.35
CA CYS A 5 -0.31 -8.09 -8.29
C CYS A 5 -1.54 -8.60 -9.03
N SER A 6 -2.62 -7.80 -9.04
CA SER A 6 -3.81 -8.11 -9.82
C SER A 6 -3.54 -7.96 -11.33
N ASN A 7 -4.35 -8.60 -12.16
CA ASN A 7 -4.18 -8.45 -13.61
C ASN A 7 -4.43 -7.01 -14.06
N TYR A 8 -5.40 -6.32 -13.43
CA TYR A 8 -5.66 -4.91 -13.72
C TYR A 8 -4.48 -4.01 -13.32
N ALA A 9 -3.87 -4.25 -12.15
CA ALA A 9 -2.71 -3.49 -11.72
C ALA A 9 -1.49 -3.64 -12.66
N LYS A 10 -1.32 -4.81 -13.31
CA LYS A 10 -0.26 -4.99 -14.32
C LYS A 10 -0.51 -4.14 -15.58
N LEU A 11 -1.78 -3.97 -15.95
CA LEU A 11 -2.15 -3.10 -17.07
C LEU A 11 -1.86 -1.64 -16.74
N VAL A 12 -2.29 -1.18 -15.57
CA VAL A 12 -2.02 0.18 -15.06
C VAL A 12 -0.52 0.42 -14.95
N TRP A 13 0.25 -0.56 -14.46
CA TRP A 13 1.71 -0.50 -14.40
C TRP A 13 2.33 -0.15 -15.76
N HIS A 14 1.90 -0.85 -16.81
CA HIS A 14 2.39 -0.58 -18.15
C HIS A 14 1.95 0.80 -18.67
N GLN A 15 0.71 1.18 -18.44
CA GLN A 15 0.17 2.47 -18.87
C GLN A 15 0.84 3.67 -18.21
N GLU A 16 1.11 3.59 -16.90
CA GLU A 16 1.67 4.72 -16.13
C GLU A 16 3.20 4.80 -16.22
N LEU A 17 3.89 3.66 -16.31
CA LEU A 17 5.35 3.61 -16.25
C LEU A 17 6.01 3.35 -17.62
N GLY A 18 5.25 2.95 -18.64
CA GLY A 18 5.78 2.61 -19.98
C GLY A 18 6.61 1.32 -20.02
N ILE A 19 6.71 0.58 -18.90
CA ILE A 19 7.48 -0.66 -18.79
C ILE A 19 6.59 -1.86 -18.50
N SER A 20 7.02 -3.04 -18.94
CA SER A 20 6.29 -4.28 -18.68
C SER A 20 6.43 -4.69 -17.21
N PHE A 21 5.31 -5.07 -16.56
CA PHE A 21 5.36 -5.67 -15.22
C PHE A 21 6.22 -6.95 -15.20
N LYS A 22 6.25 -7.71 -16.31
CA LYS A 22 7.07 -8.92 -16.44
C LYS A 22 8.55 -8.61 -16.34
N ASP A 23 9.00 -7.53 -16.95
CA ASP A 23 10.41 -7.11 -16.94
C ASP A 23 10.81 -6.65 -15.54
N SER A 24 10.00 -5.82 -14.90
CA SER A 24 10.19 -5.42 -13.50
C SER A 24 10.24 -6.63 -12.56
N LEU A 25 9.33 -7.59 -12.76
CA LEU A 25 9.28 -8.81 -11.94
C LEU A 25 10.53 -9.67 -12.13
N SER A 26 11.12 -9.71 -13.32
CA SER A 26 12.36 -10.44 -13.60
C SER A 26 13.52 -9.88 -12.78
N ILE A 27 13.65 -8.55 -12.74
CA ILE A 27 14.67 -7.85 -11.93
C ILE A 27 14.46 -8.12 -10.44
N TRP A 28 13.24 -8.01 -9.94
CA TRP A 28 12.97 -8.21 -8.50
C TRP A 28 13.22 -9.64 -8.02
N ARG A 29 13.04 -10.62 -8.90
CA ARG A 29 13.30 -12.05 -8.60
C ARG A 29 14.77 -12.38 -8.38
N GLU A 30 15.69 -11.52 -8.81
CA GLU A 30 17.12 -11.67 -8.53
C GLU A 30 17.42 -11.50 -7.03
N HIS A 31 16.55 -10.79 -6.30
CA HIS A 31 16.73 -10.61 -4.86
C HIS A 31 16.27 -11.86 -4.09
N PRO A 32 17.14 -12.52 -3.30
CA PRO A 32 16.88 -13.83 -2.69
C PRO A 32 15.72 -13.84 -1.69
N LYS A 33 15.37 -12.68 -1.13
CA LYS A 33 14.25 -12.53 -0.18
C LYS A 33 12.96 -12.03 -0.84
N PHE A 34 12.87 -12.04 -2.18
CA PHE A 34 11.68 -11.63 -2.91
C PHE A 34 10.86 -12.85 -3.31
N LYS A 35 9.55 -12.78 -3.08
CA LYS A 35 8.58 -13.78 -3.53
C LYS A 35 7.44 -13.10 -4.27
N TYR A 36 6.94 -13.75 -5.31
CA TYR A 36 5.77 -13.29 -6.06
C TYR A 36 4.74 -14.39 -6.17
N PHE A 37 3.49 -14.06 -5.83
CA PHE A 37 2.32 -14.93 -6.04
C PHE A 37 1.34 -14.29 -7.02
N ARG A 38 0.66 -15.10 -7.81
CA ARG A 38 -0.45 -14.64 -8.64
C ARG A 38 -1.66 -14.32 -7.75
N SER A 39 -2.46 -13.33 -8.14
CA SER A 39 -3.66 -12.96 -7.37
C SER A 39 -4.71 -14.05 -7.24
N GLY A 40 -4.73 -15.03 -8.14
CA GLY A 40 -5.60 -16.20 -8.07
C GLY A 40 -5.05 -17.38 -7.26
N ASP A 41 -3.82 -17.30 -6.75
CA ASP A 41 -3.19 -18.41 -6.02
C ASP A 41 -3.60 -18.41 -4.55
N MET A 42 -4.77 -19.00 -4.27
CA MET A 42 -5.32 -19.12 -2.92
C MET A 42 -4.58 -20.15 -2.05
N THR A 43 -3.61 -20.88 -2.60
CA THR A 43 -2.78 -21.86 -1.87
C THR A 43 -1.48 -21.25 -1.34
N ALA A 44 -1.18 -20.00 -1.69
CA ALA A 44 0.01 -19.31 -1.25
C ALA A 44 0.08 -19.17 0.28
N ASP A 45 1.28 -19.19 0.84
CA ASP A 45 1.55 -19.13 2.29
C ASP A 45 0.79 -17.98 2.99
N ILE A 46 0.69 -16.81 2.33
CA ILE A 46 0.05 -15.61 2.89
C ILE A 46 -1.48 -15.70 2.99
N ALA A 47 -2.10 -16.73 2.40
CA ALA A 47 -3.52 -17.01 2.58
C ALA A 47 -3.84 -17.59 3.98
N SER A 48 -2.81 -17.97 4.74
CA SER A 48 -2.91 -18.55 6.08
C SER A 48 -2.37 -17.61 7.15
N GLY A 49 -3.06 -17.54 8.31
CA GLY A 49 -2.62 -16.79 9.48
C GLY A 49 -1.35 -17.36 10.13
N SER A 50 -0.97 -18.61 9.86
CA SER A 50 0.25 -19.22 10.36
C SER A 50 1.51 -18.62 9.75
N THR A 51 1.42 -18.03 8.56
CA THR A 51 2.55 -17.32 7.93
C THR A 51 2.77 -15.98 8.62
N ARG A 52 3.95 -15.81 9.19
CA ARG A 52 4.32 -14.55 9.88
C ARG A 52 4.68 -13.47 8.87
N VAL A 53 3.79 -12.48 8.75
CA VAL A 53 4.00 -11.24 7.99
C VAL A 53 3.92 -10.08 8.99
N ARG A 54 4.88 -9.15 8.96
CA ARG A 54 4.90 -8.00 9.87
C ARG A 54 3.79 -7.00 9.55
N SER A 55 3.66 -6.69 8.28
CA SER A 55 2.71 -5.71 7.77
C SER A 55 2.33 -6.03 6.34
N MET A 56 1.18 -5.55 5.90
CA MET A 56 0.73 -5.62 4.52
C MET A 56 0.44 -4.21 4.00
N ILE A 57 0.90 -3.92 2.80
CA ILE A 57 0.68 -2.65 2.10
C ILE A 57 -0.10 -2.95 0.82
N VAL A 58 -1.19 -2.24 0.58
CA VAL A 58 -1.94 -2.27 -0.68
C VAL A 58 -1.79 -0.90 -1.35
N ALA A 59 -0.90 -0.84 -2.37
CA ALA A 59 -0.55 0.39 -3.06
C ALA A 59 -0.45 0.18 -4.57
N PRO A 60 -1.19 0.94 -5.38
CA PRO A 60 -2.37 1.69 -4.99
C PRO A 60 -3.52 0.77 -4.59
N CYS A 61 -4.46 1.27 -3.77
CA CYS A 61 -5.66 0.55 -3.37
C CYS A 61 -6.88 1.13 -4.11
N SER A 62 -7.48 0.35 -5.01
CA SER A 62 -8.74 0.77 -5.65
C SER A 62 -9.90 0.76 -4.65
N MET A 63 -10.93 1.58 -4.92
CA MET A 63 -12.13 1.62 -4.07
C MET A 63 -12.86 0.28 -4.03
N SER A 64 -12.82 -0.53 -5.09
CA SER A 64 -13.40 -1.87 -5.08
C SER A 64 -12.62 -2.83 -4.16
N THR A 65 -11.29 -2.74 -4.15
CA THR A 65 -10.43 -3.50 -3.23
C THR A 65 -10.69 -3.07 -1.78
N LEU A 66 -10.75 -1.77 -1.52
CA LEU A 66 -11.04 -1.21 -0.21
C LEU A 66 -12.42 -1.67 0.29
N ALA A 67 -13.46 -1.60 -0.55
CA ALA A 67 -14.80 -2.06 -0.23
C ALA A 67 -14.84 -3.58 0.04
N SER A 68 -14.14 -4.38 -0.75
CA SER A 68 -14.04 -5.83 -0.53
C SER A 68 -13.42 -6.15 0.82
N ILE A 69 -12.30 -5.51 1.17
CA ILE A 69 -11.64 -5.70 2.47
C ILE A 69 -12.55 -5.24 3.62
N ALA A 70 -13.22 -4.08 3.49
CA ALA A 70 -14.11 -3.54 4.50
C ALA A 70 -15.31 -4.46 4.81
N ASN A 71 -15.71 -5.29 3.85
CA ASN A 71 -16.85 -6.18 3.98
C ASN A 71 -16.47 -7.66 4.08
N GLY A 72 -15.17 -7.99 4.28
CA GLY A 72 -14.69 -9.36 4.45
C GLY A 72 -14.83 -10.23 3.19
N ILE A 73 -14.87 -9.61 2.00
CA ILE A 73 -15.02 -10.32 0.73
C ILE A 73 -13.64 -10.73 0.22
N SER A 74 -13.36 -12.03 0.18
CA SER A 74 -12.05 -12.60 -0.18
C SER A 74 -12.11 -13.34 -1.52
N THR A 75 -12.23 -12.61 -2.63
CA THR A 75 -12.35 -13.18 -3.98
C THR A 75 -11.00 -13.50 -4.64
N ASN A 76 -9.89 -13.10 -4.06
CA ASN A 76 -8.55 -13.32 -4.56
C ASN A 76 -7.53 -13.32 -3.40
N LEU A 77 -6.29 -13.67 -3.70
CA LEU A 77 -5.22 -13.75 -2.70
C LEU A 77 -4.93 -12.41 -2.01
N LEU A 78 -5.05 -11.27 -2.72
CA LEU A 78 -4.84 -9.96 -2.11
C LEU A 78 -5.89 -9.69 -1.03
N HIS A 79 -7.18 -9.91 -1.34
CA HIS A 79 -8.27 -9.74 -0.39
C HIS A 79 -8.13 -10.73 0.78
N ARG A 80 -7.77 -12.00 0.49
CA ARG A 80 -7.55 -13.01 1.53
C ARG A 80 -6.40 -12.65 2.46
N ALA A 81 -5.27 -12.19 1.92
CA ALA A 81 -4.12 -11.76 2.73
C ALA A 81 -4.46 -10.55 3.60
N ALA A 82 -5.28 -9.61 3.11
CA ALA A 82 -5.75 -8.48 3.89
C ALA A 82 -6.69 -8.92 5.03
N ASP A 83 -7.64 -9.81 4.77
CA ASP A 83 -8.51 -10.42 5.77
C ASP A 83 -7.69 -11.15 6.86
N VAL A 84 -6.71 -11.95 6.45
CA VAL A 84 -5.77 -12.61 7.37
C VAL A 84 -4.98 -11.57 8.20
N THR A 85 -4.53 -10.50 7.58
CA THR A 85 -3.76 -9.44 8.26
C THR A 85 -4.60 -8.77 9.34
N ILE A 86 -5.88 -8.47 9.06
CA ILE A 86 -6.82 -7.89 10.03
C ILE A 86 -7.11 -8.88 11.17
N LYS A 87 -7.51 -10.12 10.87
CA LYS A 87 -7.88 -11.09 11.90
C LYS A 87 -6.75 -11.50 12.83
N GLU A 88 -5.50 -11.43 12.35
CA GLU A 88 -4.29 -11.67 13.14
C GLU A 88 -3.78 -10.40 13.84
N ASN A 89 -4.55 -9.32 13.82
CA ASN A 89 -4.22 -8.01 14.41
C ASN A 89 -2.83 -7.50 13.97
N ARG A 90 -2.52 -7.67 12.67
CA ARG A 90 -1.29 -7.21 12.05
C ARG A 90 -1.51 -5.87 11.35
N ASN A 91 -0.44 -5.14 11.09
CA ASN A 91 -0.50 -3.83 10.49
C ASN A 91 -0.88 -3.91 9.00
N LEU A 92 -2.07 -3.41 8.65
CA LEU A 92 -2.54 -3.25 7.27
C LEU A 92 -2.54 -1.77 6.89
N ILE A 93 -1.92 -1.47 5.75
CA ILE A 93 -1.84 -0.12 5.19
C ILE A 93 -2.52 -0.13 3.82
N LEU A 94 -3.49 0.76 3.63
CA LEU A 94 -4.14 0.98 2.35
C LEU A 94 -3.78 2.36 1.81
N VAL A 95 -3.40 2.43 0.54
CA VAL A 95 -3.03 3.66 -0.17
C VAL A 95 -4.07 3.94 -1.25
N PRO A 96 -5.25 4.44 -0.89
CA PRO A 96 -6.32 4.70 -1.84
C PRO A 96 -6.01 5.93 -2.70
N ARG A 97 -6.36 5.83 -4.01
CA ARG A 97 -6.26 6.95 -4.95
C ARG A 97 -7.59 7.08 -5.70
N GLU A 98 -8.39 8.03 -5.27
CA GLU A 98 -9.71 8.33 -5.84
C GLU A 98 -10.12 9.78 -5.55
N THR A 99 -10.77 10.42 -6.52
CA THR A 99 -11.37 11.75 -6.36
C THR A 99 -12.52 11.97 -7.36
N PRO A 100 -13.69 12.52 -6.94
CA PRO A 100 -14.09 12.77 -5.56
C PRO A 100 -14.40 11.48 -4.79
N LEU A 101 -14.39 11.54 -3.46
CA LEU A 101 -14.80 10.43 -2.62
C LEU A 101 -16.32 10.46 -2.41
N SER A 102 -16.99 9.32 -2.62
CA SER A 102 -18.41 9.14 -2.30
C SER A 102 -18.63 8.81 -0.82
N ALA A 103 -19.87 8.96 -0.34
CA ALA A 103 -20.24 8.52 1.01
C ALA A 103 -19.88 7.04 1.26
N ILE A 104 -20.14 6.17 0.28
CA ILE A 104 -19.79 4.73 0.38
C ILE A 104 -18.28 4.53 0.57
N HIS A 105 -17.43 5.30 -0.12
CA HIS A 105 -15.98 5.23 0.06
C HIS A 105 -15.58 5.62 1.48
N LEU A 106 -16.14 6.73 2.00
CA LEU A 106 -15.84 7.25 3.33
C LEU A 106 -16.34 6.32 4.44
N GLU A 107 -17.53 5.72 4.29
CA GLU A 107 -18.05 4.71 5.22
C GLU A 107 -17.15 3.48 5.30
N ASN A 108 -16.72 2.93 4.16
CA ASN A 108 -15.80 1.81 4.11
C ASN A 108 -14.42 2.16 4.72
N MET A 109 -13.92 3.37 4.48
CA MET A 109 -12.68 3.85 5.12
C MET A 109 -12.85 3.95 6.64
N THR A 110 -13.95 4.51 7.11
CA THR A 110 -14.26 4.63 8.54
C THR A 110 -14.31 3.24 9.20
N LYS A 111 -15.01 2.29 8.58
CA LYS A 111 -15.08 0.90 9.06
C LYS A 111 -13.70 0.28 9.21
N LEU A 112 -12.84 0.45 8.21
CA LEU A 112 -11.46 -0.08 8.23
C LEU A 112 -10.60 0.63 9.27
N ALA A 113 -10.71 1.96 9.40
CA ALA A 113 -9.98 2.73 10.39
C ALA A 113 -10.32 2.29 11.83
N ASN A 114 -11.59 1.98 12.11
CA ASN A 114 -12.04 1.44 13.40
C ASN A 114 -11.47 0.05 13.69
N LEU A 115 -11.07 -0.72 12.67
CA LEU A 115 -10.34 -1.98 12.79
C LEU A 115 -8.82 -1.79 12.92
N GLY A 116 -8.34 -0.55 13.01
CA GLY A 116 -6.91 -0.22 13.13
C GLY A 116 -6.14 -0.21 11.81
N VAL A 117 -6.81 -0.36 10.67
CA VAL A 117 -6.19 -0.24 9.34
C VAL A 117 -5.70 1.19 9.12
N LYS A 118 -4.49 1.35 8.62
CA LYS A 118 -3.92 2.65 8.29
C LYS A 118 -4.30 3.02 6.86
N ILE A 119 -4.99 4.14 6.70
CA ILE A 119 -5.40 4.66 5.40
C ILE A 119 -4.51 5.86 5.08
N ILE A 120 -3.70 5.75 4.03
CA ILE A 120 -2.70 6.76 3.63
C ILE A 120 -2.99 7.18 2.18
N PRO A 121 -3.95 8.07 1.94
CA PRO A 121 -4.12 8.65 0.62
C PRO A 121 -2.88 9.46 0.23
N PRO A 122 -2.43 9.45 -1.04
CA PRO A 122 -1.27 10.21 -1.47
C PRO A 122 -1.60 11.70 -1.59
N MET A 123 -1.70 12.40 -0.45
CA MET A 123 -1.97 13.83 -0.34
C MET A 123 -0.66 14.59 -0.17
N PRO A 124 -0.24 15.45 -1.13
CA PRO A 124 1.03 16.15 -1.08
C PRO A 124 1.15 17.09 0.12
N ALA A 125 2.28 17.02 0.81
CA ALA A 125 2.64 17.91 1.91
C ALA A 125 3.37 19.14 1.35
N PHE A 126 2.65 20.07 0.73
CA PHE A 126 3.22 21.25 0.08
C PHE A 126 3.99 22.18 1.03
N TYR A 127 3.71 22.12 2.35
CA TYR A 127 4.47 22.87 3.35
C TYR A 127 5.94 22.42 3.44
N LEU A 128 6.28 21.24 2.95
CA LEU A 128 7.67 20.76 2.83
C LEU A 128 8.39 21.36 1.61
N LYS A 129 7.72 22.20 0.81
CA LYS A 129 8.27 22.88 -0.37
C LYS A 129 8.99 21.92 -1.33
N PRO A 130 8.33 20.84 -1.81
CA PRO A 130 8.96 19.89 -2.72
C PRO A 130 9.35 20.58 -4.04
N ASN A 131 10.56 20.29 -4.55
CA ASN A 131 11.09 20.87 -5.79
C ASN A 131 10.73 20.04 -7.03
N SER A 132 10.23 18.83 -6.85
CA SER A 132 9.88 17.91 -7.95
C SER A 132 8.77 16.96 -7.55
N VAL A 133 8.18 16.30 -8.55
CA VAL A 133 7.21 15.21 -8.33
C VAL A 133 7.88 14.03 -7.63
N ASP A 134 9.14 13.74 -7.97
CA ASP A 134 9.89 12.64 -7.33
C ASP A 134 10.04 12.86 -5.83
N GLU A 135 10.27 14.08 -5.38
CA GLU A 135 10.31 14.39 -3.94
C GLU A 135 8.97 14.16 -3.24
N ILE A 136 7.86 14.41 -3.93
CA ILE A 136 6.53 14.11 -3.41
C ILE A 136 6.35 12.58 -3.30
N ILE A 137 6.78 11.83 -4.31
CA ILE A 137 6.73 10.37 -4.31
C ILE A 137 7.59 9.80 -3.19
N ASP A 138 8.83 10.27 -3.04
CA ASP A 138 9.75 9.84 -1.99
C ASP A 138 9.17 10.06 -0.60
N TYR A 139 8.56 11.21 -0.35
CA TYR A 139 7.86 11.48 0.91
C TYR A 139 6.78 10.44 1.21
N PHE A 140 5.96 10.08 0.22
CA PHE A 140 4.90 9.07 0.43
C PHE A 140 5.47 7.68 0.65
N VAL A 141 6.46 7.27 -0.14
CA VAL A 141 7.13 5.98 0.01
C VAL A 141 7.71 5.86 1.41
N GLU A 142 8.42 6.87 1.87
CA GLU A 142 9.01 6.90 3.19
C GLU A 142 7.94 6.86 4.30
N LYS A 143 6.87 7.65 4.17
CA LYS A 143 5.73 7.63 5.10
C LYS A 143 5.11 6.24 5.23
N ILE A 144 4.88 5.57 4.10
CA ILE A 144 4.32 4.21 4.06
C ILE A 144 5.29 3.22 4.72
N LEU A 145 6.58 3.30 4.42
CA LEU A 145 7.60 2.41 4.98
C LEU A 145 7.74 2.57 6.49
N ILE A 146 7.70 3.81 7.02
CA ILE A 146 7.72 4.07 8.46
C ILE A 146 6.48 3.49 9.14
N VAL A 147 5.29 3.79 8.60
CA VAL A 147 4.03 3.29 9.17
C VAL A 147 3.98 1.75 9.11
N SER A 148 4.61 1.13 8.11
CA SER A 148 4.72 -0.33 8.02
C SER A 148 5.72 -0.95 8.99
N GLY A 149 6.59 -0.16 9.59
CA GLY A 149 7.74 -0.61 10.36
C GLY A 149 8.89 -1.13 9.51
N GLY A 150 8.90 -0.81 8.21
CA GLY A 150 9.96 -1.18 7.27
C GLY A 150 11.26 -0.39 7.50
N ILE A 151 11.11 0.88 7.88
CA ILE A 151 12.20 1.77 8.31
C ILE A 151 11.80 2.45 9.61
N THR A 152 12.79 2.97 10.36
CA THR A 152 12.56 3.54 11.70
C THR A 152 12.68 5.06 11.73
N ASN A 153 13.42 5.64 10.80
CA ASN A 153 13.73 7.07 10.80
C ASN A 153 13.27 7.72 9.50
N TYR A 154 12.73 8.93 9.62
CA TYR A 154 12.51 9.82 8.47
C TYR A 154 13.83 10.39 7.95
N ASN A 155 13.89 10.61 6.64
CA ASN A 155 14.87 11.52 6.08
C ASN A 155 14.64 12.91 6.70
N SER A 156 15.71 13.59 7.13
CA SER A 156 15.63 14.91 7.77
C SER A 156 14.83 15.94 6.95
N LYS A 157 14.86 15.81 5.62
CA LYS A 157 14.11 16.64 4.67
C LYS A 157 12.58 16.57 4.87
N PHE A 158 12.06 15.46 5.40
CA PHE A 158 10.63 15.24 5.60
C PHE A 158 10.19 15.43 7.06
N ILE A 159 11.09 15.94 7.90
CA ILE A 159 10.76 16.27 9.28
C ILE A 159 10.27 17.73 9.31
N TYR A 160 9.08 17.94 9.85
CA TYR A 160 8.55 19.27 10.06
C TYR A 160 9.42 20.05 11.07
N SER A 161 9.99 21.18 10.64
CA SER A 161 10.72 22.12 11.50
C SER A 161 9.99 23.46 11.50
N PRO A 162 9.37 23.86 12.63
CA PRO A 162 8.66 25.15 12.72
C PRO A 162 9.60 26.36 12.57
N GLU A 163 10.89 26.22 12.89
CA GLU A 163 11.88 27.30 12.83
C GLU A 163 12.21 27.72 11.39
N GLU A 164 11.95 26.87 10.39
CA GLU A 164 12.18 27.19 8.98
C GLU A 164 10.97 27.89 8.30
N ILE A 165 9.87 28.04 9.01
CA ILE A 165 8.58 28.53 8.44
C ILE A 165 8.24 29.93 8.94
N LEU A 166 8.77 30.36 10.07
CA LEU A 166 8.58 31.71 10.60
C LEU A 166 9.69 32.64 10.10
N PRO A 167 9.34 33.78 9.46
CA PRO A 167 10.33 34.79 9.06
C PRO A 167 10.98 35.46 10.25
#